data_60ab2445ca55da357ac80aa3226d815d
#
_entry.id   60ab2445ca55da357ac80aa3226d815d
#
_cell.length_a   1.000
_cell.length_b   1.000
_cell.length_c   1.000
_cell.angle_alpha   90.00
_cell.angle_beta   90.00
_cell.angle_gamma   90.00
#
_symmetry.space_group_name_H-M   'P 1'
#
loop_
_entity.id
_entity.type
_entity.pdbx_description
1 polymer ?
#
loop_
_entity_poly.entity_id
_entity_poly.type
_entity_poly.pdbx_seq_one_letter_code
_entity_poly.pdbx_strand_id
1 'polypeptide(L)'
;MTTTLGRAKILQSQVNKTAREEPEAFMSRCDEKYEKLVEKVLQHINGNTERSKIIMLSGPSASGKTTTSLKLKQGLERRGIRAITISMDDFFLPRELTPELPDGSRDYESVKALDIALLKSVLLQLVHEGRTELPTFNFKLGRRDKETRKVELPNGSVAVVEGLHALDPIITSELPDSHLLKLYVSVSSDFIDDGGRTILTAREVRLLRRTIRDYHFRGSSPENTLDMWDSVCRGEDLYIRPYKKNADITVNSVFDCEPCLFAHTAMKLFESIEENSKHYDRARRIIAALGTFEQMPLEIVPVSCVLREFIGGSEYYNKSTRHRTV
;
A
#
# COMPACT_ATOMS: atom_id res chain seq x y z
N MET A 1 2.46 2.37 -26.98
CA MET A 1 3.56 1.39 -26.85
C MET A 1 3.99 1.36 -25.38
N THR A 2 3.50 0.42 -24.61
CA THR A 2 3.91 0.22 -23.20
C THR A 2 5.22 -0.53 -23.21
N THR A 3 6.32 0.18 -23.08
CA THR A 3 7.64 -0.42 -22.89
C THR A 3 7.59 -1.16 -21.54
N THR A 4 7.65 -2.47 -21.57
CA THR A 4 7.88 -3.31 -20.38
C THR A 4 9.32 -3.04 -19.94
N LEU A 5 9.57 -1.94 -19.26
CA LEU A 5 10.84 -1.70 -18.58
C LEU A 5 10.97 -2.81 -17.53
N GLY A 6 12.05 -3.59 -17.65
CA GLY A 6 12.45 -4.56 -16.62
C GLY A 6 12.43 -3.87 -15.25
N ARG A 7 12.24 -4.64 -14.16
CA ARG A 7 12.29 -4.10 -12.80
C ARG A 7 13.59 -3.33 -12.62
N ALA A 8 13.49 -2.11 -12.07
CA ALA A 8 14.67 -1.34 -11.74
C ALA A 8 15.51 -2.12 -10.70
N LYS A 9 16.82 -2.11 -10.88
CA LYS A 9 17.77 -2.82 -10.02
C LYS A 9 18.52 -1.78 -9.18
N ILE A 10 18.65 -2.02 -7.89
CA ILE A 10 19.35 -1.17 -6.93
C ILE A 10 20.58 -1.95 -6.44
N LEU A 11 21.77 -1.37 -6.63
CA LEU A 11 23.03 -2.00 -6.21
C LEU A 11 23.22 -1.85 -4.70
N GLN A 12 23.30 -2.98 -4.00
CA GLN A 12 23.49 -3.03 -2.55
C GLN A 12 24.79 -2.36 -2.09
N SER A 13 25.89 -2.50 -2.85
CA SER A 13 27.16 -1.85 -2.53
C SER A 13 27.06 -0.31 -2.50
N GLN A 14 26.30 0.27 -3.42
CA GLN A 14 26.04 1.73 -3.43
C GLN A 14 25.13 2.15 -2.27
N VAL A 15 24.11 1.35 -1.98
CA VAL A 15 23.22 1.57 -0.82
C VAL A 15 24.04 1.58 0.47
N ASN A 16 24.87 0.57 0.70
CA ASN A 16 25.72 0.46 1.88
C ASN A 16 26.72 1.61 2.01
N LYS A 17 27.38 1.96 0.90
CA LYS A 17 28.29 3.10 0.90
C LYS A 17 27.58 4.37 1.34
N THR A 18 26.44 4.68 0.74
CA THR A 18 25.70 5.91 1.03
C THR A 18 25.12 5.89 2.44
N ALA A 19 24.61 4.74 2.91
CA ALA A 19 24.09 4.58 4.26
C ALA A 19 25.16 4.81 5.34
N ARG A 20 26.41 4.43 5.07
CA ARG A 20 27.54 4.61 6.00
C ARG A 20 28.06 6.06 6.00
N GLU A 21 28.19 6.67 4.82
CA GLU A 21 28.82 7.97 4.64
C GLU A 21 27.88 9.14 4.99
N GLU A 22 26.58 9.04 4.67
CA GLU A 22 25.63 10.15 4.78
C GLU A 22 24.17 9.68 5.03
N PRO A 23 23.90 8.99 6.15
CA PRO A 23 22.61 8.34 6.39
C PRO A 23 21.41 9.30 6.36
N GLU A 24 21.50 10.47 7.00
CA GLU A 24 20.41 11.47 7.03
C GLU A 24 20.14 12.04 5.64
N ALA A 25 21.21 12.41 4.90
CA ALA A 25 21.08 12.92 3.55
C ALA A 25 20.56 11.86 2.58
N PHE A 26 20.92 10.59 2.80
CA PHE A 26 20.40 9.47 2.02
C PHE A 26 18.90 9.28 2.24
N MET A 27 18.44 9.30 3.50
CA MET A 27 17.02 9.24 3.83
C MET A 27 16.25 10.40 3.21
N SER A 28 16.78 11.63 3.32
CA SER A 28 16.15 12.84 2.74
C SER A 28 15.99 12.72 1.23
N ARG A 29 17.02 12.30 0.50
CA ARG A 29 16.95 12.09 -0.96
C ARG A 29 15.92 11.02 -1.36
N CYS A 30 15.83 9.94 -0.59
CA CYS A 30 14.82 8.90 -0.83
C CYS A 30 13.40 9.45 -0.64
N ASP A 31 13.17 10.22 0.43
CA ASP A 31 11.86 10.82 0.71
C ASP A 31 11.51 11.88 -0.34
N GLU A 32 12.42 12.77 -0.70
CA GLU A 32 12.23 13.76 -1.76
C GLU A 32 11.90 13.12 -3.12
N LYS A 33 12.56 12.00 -3.45
CA LYS A 33 12.27 11.24 -4.67
C LYS A 33 10.81 10.78 -4.70
N TYR A 34 10.30 10.30 -3.55
CA TYR A 34 8.91 9.88 -3.41
C TYR A 34 7.95 11.08 -3.45
N GLU A 35 8.26 12.17 -2.73
CA GLU A 35 7.47 13.40 -2.73
C GLU A 35 7.34 14.01 -4.15
N LYS A 36 8.39 13.97 -4.95
CA LYS A 36 8.36 14.40 -6.35
C LYS A 36 7.40 13.56 -7.20
N LEU A 37 7.23 12.27 -6.89
CA LEU A 37 6.24 11.43 -7.58
C LEU A 37 4.82 11.79 -7.16
N VAL A 38 4.57 12.02 -5.87
CA VAL A 38 3.27 12.50 -5.36
C VAL A 38 2.94 13.87 -5.97
N GLU A 39 3.92 14.79 -6.01
CA GLU A 39 3.76 16.12 -6.59
C GLU A 39 3.36 16.07 -8.08
N LYS A 40 3.97 15.19 -8.87
CA LYS A 40 3.57 14.98 -10.28
C LYS A 40 2.11 14.55 -10.42
N VAL A 41 1.64 13.67 -9.53
CA VAL A 41 0.22 13.27 -9.51
C VAL A 41 -0.66 14.48 -9.17
N LEU A 42 -0.30 15.25 -8.15
CA LEU A 42 -1.03 16.45 -7.75
C LEU A 42 -1.10 17.51 -8.85
N GLN A 43 -0.02 17.72 -9.60
CA GLN A 43 0.01 18.63 -10.74
C GLN A 43 -0.91 18.17 -11.85
N HIS A 44 -0.96 16.85 -12.12
CA HIS A 44 -1.89 16.27 -13.09
C HIS A 44 -3.36 16.53 -12.72
N ILE A 45 -3.70 16.41 -11.44
CA ILE A 45 -5.06 16.63 -10.92
C ILE A 45 -5.42 18.13 -10.96
N ASN A 46 -4.51 19.01 -10.55
CA ASN A 46 -4.77 20.46 -10.41
C ASN A 46 -5.23 21.13 -11.71
N GLY A 47 -4.75 20.62 -12.86
CA GLY A 47 -5.21 21.09 -14.18
C GLY A 47 -6.51 20.45 -14.68
N ASN A 48 -7.05 19.45 -13.99
CA ASN A 48 -8.13 18.58 -14.49
C ASN A 48 -9.07 18.07 -13.38
N THR A 49 -9.46 18.90 -12.42
CA THR A 49 -10.32 18.47 -11.30
C THR A 49 -11.67 17.90 -11.76
N GLU A 50 -12.24 18.42 -12.85
CA GLU A 50 -13.45 17.86 -13.48
C GLU A 50 -13.22 16.42 -14.01
N ARG A 51 -12.03 16.15 -14.55
CA ARG A 51 -11.64 14.84 -15.08
C ARG A 51 -11.01 13.91 -14.04
N SER A 52 -10.81 14.38 -12.82
CA SER A 52 -10.18 13.62 -11.74
C SER A 52 -11.03 13.65 -10.46
N LYS A 53 -12.37 13.70 -10.63
CA LYS A 53 -13.31 13.75 -9.51
C LYS A 53 -13.13 12.55 -8.57
N ILE A 54 -12.79 11.38 -9.13
CA ILE A 54 -12.47 10.17 -8.40
C ILE A 54 -11.08 9.65 -8.80
N ILE A 55 -10.21 9.50 -7.83
CA ILE A 55 -8.90 8.88 -7.99
C ILE A 55 -8.99 7.44 -7.49
N MET A 56 -8.82 6.47 -8.39
CA MET A 56 -8.81 5.04 -8.07
C MET A 56 -7.37 4.59 -7.84
N LEU A 57 -6.99 4.41 -6.57
CA LEU A 57 -5.63 4.10 -6.12
C LEU A 57 -5.49 2.63 -5.78
N SER A 58 -4.90 1.85 -6.66
CA SER A 58 -4.60 0.42 -6.46
C SER A 58 -3.13 0.16 -6.18
N GLY A 59 -2.87 -1.04 -5.71
CA GLY A 59 -1.53 -1.58 -5.47
C GLY A 59 -1.57 -2.77 -4.51
N PRO A 60 -0.55 -3.61 -4.48
CA PRO A 60 -0.53 -4.80 -3.63
C PRO A 60 -0.39 -4.44 -2.15
N SER A 61 -0.59 -5.44 -1.28
CA SER A 61 -0.42 -5.27 0.17
C SER A 61 0.97 -4.71 0.52
N ALA A 62 1.02 -3.81 1.51
CA ALA A 62 2.24 -3.14 1.97
C ALA A 62 2.98 -2.32 0.88
N SER A 63 2.27 -1.81 -0.11
CA SER A 63 2.84 -0.90 -1.12
C SER A 63 2.84 0.58 -0.70
N GLY A 64 2.20 0.94 0.42
CA GLY A 64 2.08 2.33 0.88
C GLY A 64 0.86 3.08 0.31
N LYS A 65 -0.17 2.36 -0.16
CA LYS A 65 -1.41 2.97 -0.70
C LYS A 65 -2.07 3.94 0.26
N THR A 66 -2.27 3.50 1.51
CA THR A 66 -3.03 4.26 2.50
C THR A 66 -2.34 5.60 2.80
N THR A 67 -1.03 5.59 3.06
CA THR A 67 -0.29 6.85 3.25
C THR A 67 -0.24 7.68 1.98
N THR A 68 -0.12 7.07 0.79
CA THR A 68 -0.18 7.79 -0.49
C THR A 68 -1.52 8.51 -0.66
N SER A 69 -2.64 7.86 -0.33
CA SER A 69 -3.97 8.47 -0.42
C SER A 69 -4.11 9.68 0.51
N LEU A 70 -3.56 9.58 1.72
CA LEU A 70 -3.55 10.68 2.70
C LEU A 70 -2.64 11.84 2.27
N LYS A 71 -1.47 11.54 1.68
CA LYS A 71 -0.59 12.57 1.08
C LYS A 71 -1.26 13.29 -0.08
N LEU A 72 -1.94 12.56 -0.97
CA LEU A 72 -2.70 13.15 -2.07
C LEU A 72 -3.81 14.06 -1.54
N LYS A 73 -4.60 13.58 -0.55
CA LYS A 73 -5.62 14.39 0.11
C LYS A 73 -5.02 15.68 0.67
N GLN A 74 -3.99 15.60 1.49
CA GLN A 74 -3.35 16.76 2.11
C GLN A 74 -2.76 17.72 1.04
N GLY A 75 -2.13 17.17 0.00
CA GLY A 75 -1.58 17.95 -1.10
C GLY A 75 -2.63 18.69 -1.93
N LEU A 76 -3.82 18.11 -2.11
CA LEU A 76 -4.98 18.75 -2.73
C LEU A 76 -5.55 19.85 -1.85
N GLU A 77 -5.71 19.59 -0.55
CA GLU A 77 -6.22 20.57 0.43
C GLU A 77 -5.29 21.80 0.53
N ARG A 78 -3.97 21.62 0.48
CA ARG A 78 -2.99 22.73 0.40
C ARG A 78 -3.14 23.58 -0.87
N ARG A 79 -3.76 23.05 -1.92
CA ARG A 79 -4.08 23.75 -3.18
C ARG A 79 -5.50 24.33 -3.21
N GLY A 80 -6.21 24.29 -2.09
CA GLY A 80 -7.59 24.76 -1.98
C GLY A 80 -8.61 23.80 -2.59
N ILE A 81 -8.22 22.58 -2.94
CA ILE A 81 -9.11 21.53 -3.47
C ILE A 81 -9.56 20.65 -2.31
N ARG A 82 -10.86 20.69 -1.99
CA ARG A 82 -11.43 19.78 -0.98
C ARG A 82 -11.26 18.33 -1.41
N ALA A 83 -10.74 17.48 -0.53
CA ALA A 83 -10.51 16.08 -0.82
C ALA A 83 -10.99 15.16 0.31
N ILE A 84 -11.54 14.00 -0.06
CA ILE A 84 -11.91 12.94 0.88
C ILE A 84 -11.15 11.66 0.51
N THR A 85 -10.94 10.79 1.51
CA THR A 85 -10.42 9.44 1.29
C THR A 85 -11.50 8.40 1.58
N ILE A 86 -11.57 7.37 0.74
CA ILE A 86 -12.47 6.23 0.86
C ILE A 86 -11.61 4.97 0.80
N SER A 87 -11.66 4.14 1.84
CA SER A 87 -11.03 2.83 1.81
C SER A 87 -12.01 1.79 1.31
N MET A 88 -11.59 0.99 0.33
CA MET A 88 -12.39 -0.15 -0.14
C MET A 88 -12.50 -1.24 0.92
N ASP A 89 -11.62 -1.27 1.90
CA ASP A 89 -11.69 -2.21 3.02
C ASP A 89 -12.93 -1.98 3.90
N ASP A 90 -13.54 -0.79 3.86
CA ASP A 90 -14.82 -0.51 4.52
C ASP A 90 -16.01 -1.25 3.85
N PHE A 91 -15.82 -1.81 2.66
CA PHE A 91 -16.85 -2.49 1.88
C PHE A 91 -16.75 -4.03 1.92
N PHE A 92 -15.90 -4.60 2.76
CA PHE A 92 -15.89 -6.06 2.91
C PHE A 92 -17.26 -6.61 3.27
N LEU A 93 -17.57 -7.78 2.72
CA LEU A 93 -18.69 -8.61 3.17
C LEU A 93 -18.43 -9.13 4.59
N PRO A 94 -19.49 -9.45 5.37
CA PRO A 94 -19.34 -10.21 6.59
C PRO A 94 -18.49 -11.47 6.38
N ARG A 95 -17.67 -11.84 7.38
CA ARG A 95 -16.73 -12.97 7.27
C ARG A 95 -17.36 -14.25 6.77
N GLU A 96 -18.58 -14.52 7.22
CA GLU A 96 -19.36 -15.71 6.84
C GLU A 96 -19.75 -15.73 5.35
N LEU A 97 -19.79 -14.56 4.69
CA LEU A 97 -20.13 -14.40 3.26
C LEU A 97 -18.88 -14.26 2.37
N THR A 98 -17.68 -14.19 2.96
CA THR A 98 -16.43 -14.15 2.18
C THR A 98 -16.27 -15.47 1.40
N PRO A 99 -15.88 -15.44 0.11
CA PRO A 99 -15.65 -16.65 -0.67
C PRO A 99 -14.69 -17.63 -0.01
N GLU A 100 -14.90 -18.92 -0.22
CA GLU A 100 -14.01 -19.98 0.27
C GLU A 100 -13.05 -20.43 -0.81
N LEU A 101 -11.81 -20.70 -0.39
CA LEU A 101 -10.81 -21.41 -1.20
C LEU A 101 -11.05 -22.92 -1.15
N PRO A 102 -10.47 -23.71 -2.08
CA PRO A 102 -10.62 -25.17 -2.09
C PRO A 102 -10.17 -25.88 -0.81
N ASP A 103 -9.31 -25.25 -0.01
CA ASP A 103 -8.84 -25.75 1.29
C ASP A 103 -9.77 -25.39 2.47
N GLY A 104 -10.90 -24.72 2.20
CA GLY A 104 -11.87 -24.28 3.20
C GLY A 104 -11.53 -22.96 3.88
N SER A 105 -10.37 -22.37 3.59
CA SER A 105 -10.03 -21.03 4.09
C SER A 105 -10.77 -19.93 3.33
N ARG A 106 -10.89 -18.73 3.92
CA ARG A 106 -11.57 -17.59 3.30
C ARG A 106 -10.65 -16.85 2.34
N ASP A 107 -11.13 -16.53 1.11
CA ASP A 107 -10.41 -15.75 0.11
C ASP A 107 -10.65 -14.25 0.29
N TYR A 108 -9.91 -13.63 1.21
CA TYR A 108 -9.95 -12.17 1.43
C TYR A 108 -9.23 -11.38 0.33
N GLU A 109 -8.47 -12.04 -0.53
CA GLU A 109 -7.73 -11.38 -1.61
C GLU A 109 -8.60 -11.23 -2.86
N SER A 110 -9.72 -11.93 -2.96
CA SER A 110 -10.65 -11.83 -4.09
C SER A 110 -11.47 -10.55 -4.05
N VAL A 111 -11.72 -9.93 -5.20
CA VAL A 111 -12.67 -8.82 -5.33
C VAL A 111 -14.08 -9.20 -4.86
N LYS A 112 -14.44 -10.49 -4.92
CA LYS A 112 -15.72 -11.02 -4.45
C LYS A 112 -15.86 -11.02 -2.91
N ALA A 113 -14.79 -10.73 -2.17
CA ALA A 113 -14.86 -10.49 -0.73
C ALA A 113 -15.47 -9.11 -0.41
N LEU A 114 -15.61 -8.23 -1.41
CA LEU A 114 -16.22 -6.92 -1.28
C LEU A 114 -17.71 -6.94 -1.70
N ASP A 115 -18.48 -6.08 -1.08
CA ASP A 115 -19.84 -5.72 -1.53
C ASP A 115 -19.73 -4.78 -2.73
N ILE A 116 -19.52 -5.37 -3.90
CA ILE A 116 -19.31 -4.65 -5.16
C ILE A 116 -20.52 -3.77 -5.51
N ALA A 117 -21.72 -4.25 -5.23
CA ALA A 117 -22.97 -3.52 -5.52
C ALA A 117 -23.05 -2.22 -4.70
N LEU A 118 -22.77 -2.31 -3.38
CA LEU A 118 -22.74 -1.14 -2.51
C LEU A 118 -21.63 -0.18 -2.92
N LEU A 119 -20.41 -0.69 -3.18
CA LEU A 119 -19.28 0.14 -3.59
C LEU A 119 -19.58 0.92 -4.87
N LYS A 120 -20.12 0.26 -5.89
CA LYS A 120 -20.55 0.93 -7.14
C LYS A 120 -21.61 1.98 -6.89
N SER A 121 -22.65 1.65 -6.13
CA SER A 121 -23.73 2.58 -5.79
C SER A 121 -23.18 3.84 -5.12
N VAL A 122 -22.28 3.68 -4.15
CA VAL A 122 -21.62 4.80 -3.44
C VAL A 122 -20.82 5.67 -4.40
N LEU A 123 -20.03 5.06 -5.27
CA LEU A 123 -19.19 5.82 -6.22
C LEU A 123 -20.05 6.55 -7.27
N LEU A 124 -21.11 5.93 -7.78
CA LEU A 124 -22.05 6.57 -8.72
C LEU A 124 -22.79 7.75 -8.07
N GLN A 125 -23.26 7.59 -6.82
CA GLN A 125 -23.87 8.71 -6.06
C GLN A 125 -22.90 9.88 -5.90
N LEU A 126 -21.64 9.62 -5.58
CA LEU A 126 -20.62 10.67 -5.48
C LEU A 126 -20.40 11.40 -6.79
N VAL A 127 -20.40 10.68 -7.93
CA VAL A 127 -20.23 11.28 -9.26
C VAL A 127 -21.45 12.14 -9.62
N HIS A 128 -22.67 11.61 -9.44
CA HIS A 128 -23.89 12.23 -9.95
C HIS A 128 -24.53 13.22 -8.97
N GLU A 129 -24.53 12.89 -7.68
CA GLU A 129 -25.22 13.67 -6.64
C GLU A 129 -24.27 14.50 -5.80
N GLY A 130 -22.95 14.19 -5.82
CA GLY A 130 -21.95 14.87 -4.99
C GLY A 130 -22.10 14.54 -3.50
N ARG A 131 -22.85 13.51 -3.12
CA ARG A 131 -23.03 13.08 -1.72
C ARG A 131 -23.35 11.60 -1.66
N THR A 132 -23.01 10.95 -0.54
CA THR A 132 -23.36 9.55 -0.27
C THR A 132 -23.17 9.23 1.21
N GLU A 133 -23.46 8.00 1.58
CA GLU A 133 -23.17 7.44 2.90
C GLU A 133 -22.13 6.31 2.78
N LEU A 134 -21.03 6.44 3.52
CA LEU A 134 -19.95 5.46 3.53
C LEU A 134 -20.14 4.47 4.69
N PRO A 135 -20.03 3.17 4.45
CA PRO A 135 -19.97 2.18 5.51
C PRO A 135 -18.66 2.31 6.31
N THR A 136 -18.59 1.62 7.42
CA THR A 136 -17.36 1.37 8.18
C THR A 136 -17.31 -0.12 8.52
N PHE A 137 -16.19 -0.78 8.18
CA PHE A 137 -16.01 -2.18 8.49
C PHE A 137 -15.31 -2.35 9.84
N ASN A 138 -15.91 -3.15 10.71
CA ASN A 138 -15.35 -3.49 12.01
C ASN A 138 -14.56 -4.80 11.91
N PHE A 139 -13.25 -4.70 11.80
CA PHE A 139 -12.37 -5.86 11.64
C PHE A 139 -12.39 -6.82 12.82
N LYS A 140 -12.65 -6.35 14.04
CA LYS A 140 -12.78 -7.19 15.23
C LYS A 140 -14.05 -8.04 15.16
N LEU A 141 -15.16 -7.44 14.77
CA LEU A 141 -16.44 -8.12 14.63
C LEU A 141 -16.58 -8.86 13.29
N GLY A 142 -15.71 -8.57 12.31
CA GLY A 142 -15.74 -9.16 10.97
C GLY A 142 -16.99 -8.81 10.16
N ARG A 143 -17.57 -7.63 10.42
CA ARG A 143 -18.77 -7.13 9.71
C ARG A 143 -18.80 -5.60 9.74
N ARG A 144 -19.64 -5.02 8.89
CA ARG A 144 -19.86 -3.55 8.89
C ARG A 144 -20.61 -3.12 10.15
N ASP A 145 -20.28 -1.92 10.63
CA ASP A 145 -21.05 -1.25 11.67
C ASP A 145 -22.43 -0.86 11.14
N LYS A 146 -23.40 -0.66 12.05
CA LYS A 146 -24.76 -0.23 11.67
C LYS A 146 -24.80 1.22 11.21
N GLU A 147 -23.90 2.04 11.76
CA GLU A 147 -23.82 3.46 11.46
C GLU A 147 -22.99 3.70 10.19
N THR A 148 -23.49 4.61 9.35
CA THR A 148 -22.81 5.08 8.14
C THR A 148 -22.29 6.50 8.36
N ARG A 149 -21.31 6.89 7.58
CA ARG A 149 -20.72 8.23 7.58
C ARG A 149 -21.20 9.02 6.36
N LYS A 150 -22.01 10.07 6.56
CA LYS A 150 -22.40 10.97 5.48
C LYS A 150 -21.20 11.76 4.97
N VAL A 151 -21.05 11.79 3.67
CA VAL A 151 -19.98 12.55 2.99
C VAL A 151 -20.55 13.36 1.84
N GLU A 152 -19.93 14.52 1.62
CA GLU A 152 -20.24 15.42 0.52
C GLU A 152 -18.98 15.68 -0.31
N LEU A 153 -19.14 15.66 -1.63
CA LEU A 153 -18.14 15.93 -2.62
C LEU A 153 -18.64 17.05 -3.56
N PRO A 154 -18.60 18.33 -3.12
CA PRO A 154 -18.98 19.46 -3.94
C PRO A 154 -18.21 19.50 -5.27
N ASN A 155 -18.71 20.26 -6.25
CA ASN A 155 -18.02 20.49 -7.50
C ASN A 155 -16.60 21.03 -7.26
N GLY A 156 -15.63 20.56 -8.03
CA GLY A 156 -14.23 20.89 -7.84
C GLY A 156 -13.53 20.14 -6.70
N SER A 157 -14.24 19.24 -6.00
CA SER A 157 -13.66 18.37 -4.97
C SER A 157 -13.25 17.03 -5.54
N VAL A 158 -12.36 16.30 -4.83
CA VAL A 158 -11.79 15.03 -5.26
C VAL A 158 -11.99 13.94 -4.20
N ALA A 159 -12.40 12.74 -4.61
CA ALA A 159 -12.40 11.56 -3.77
C ALA A 159 -11.22 10.64 -4.15
N VAL A 160 -10.38 10.30 -3.17
CA VAL A 160 -9.31 9.30 -3.33
C VAL A 160 -9.83 7.98 -2.77
N VAL A 161 -10.11 7.03 -3.67
CA VAL A 161 -10.59 5.69 -3.35
C VAL A 161 -9.42 4.73 -3.40
N GLU A 162 -9.00 4.18 -2.26
CA GLU A 162 -7.87 3.28 -2.20
C GLU A 162 -8.31 1.85 -1.88
N GLY A 163 -7.67 0.90 -2.51
CA GLY A 163 -7.88 -0.51 -2.24
C GLY A 163 -7.14 -1.42 -3.22
N LEU A 164 -7.08 -2.72 -2.90
CA LEU A 164 -6.41 -3.70 -3.74
C LEU A 164 -7.01 -3.72 -5.17
N HIS A 165 -8.33 -3.66 -5.26
CA HIS A 165 -9.10 -3.85 -6.49
C HIS A 165 -9.55 -2.55 -7.17
N ALA A 166 -8.98 -1.40 -6.76
CA ALA A 166 -9.43 -0.10 -7.28
C ALA A 166 -9.31 0.06 -8.82
N LEU A 167 -8.50 -0.77 -9.50
CA LEU A 167 -8.36 -0.76 -10.96
C LEU A 167 -9.09 -1.93 -11.66
N ASP A 168 -9.82 -2.76 -10.91
CA ASP A 168 -10.59 -3.84 -11.50
C ASP A 168 -11.77 -3.28 -12.31
N PRO A 169 -11.94 -3.67 -13.59
CA PRO A 169 -13.07 -3.24 -14.40
C PRO A 169 -14.44 -3.57 -13.82
N ILE A 170 -14.54 -4.61 -13.00
CA ILE A 170 -15.80 -4.94 -12.32
C ILE A 170 -16.31 -3.78 -11.45
N ILE A 171 -15.42 -2.90 -11.00
CA ILE A 171 -15.73 -1.72 -10.18
C ILE A 171 -15.80 -0.48 -11.04
N THR A 172 -14.85 -0.31 -12.00
CA THR A 172 -14.66 0.95 -12.69
C THR A 172 -15.47 1.09 -13.98
N SER A 173 -15.96 0.00 -14.59
CA SER A 173 -16.60 0.02 -15.92
C SER A 173 -17.90 0.81 -16.00
N GLU A 174 -18.60 1.02 -14.89
CA GLU A 174 -19.86 1.79 -14.85
C GLU A 174 -19.62 3.28 -14.51
N LEU A 175 -18.41 3.63 -14.09
CA LEU A 175 -18.05 5.00 -13.76
C LEU A 175 -17.62 5.73 -15.05
N PRO A 176 -18.01 7.01 -15.22
CA PRO A 176 -17.57 7.78 -16.39
C PRO A 176 -16.05 7.95 -16.41
N ASP A 177 -15.35 7.44 -17.42
CA ASP A 177 -13.90 7.56 -17.56
C ASP A 177 -13.41 9.02 -17.51
N SER A 178 -14.27 9.97 -17.96
CA SER A 178 -13.98 11.40 -17.89
C SER A 178 -13.84 11.96 -16.47
N HIS A 179 -14.23 11.21 -15.45
CA HIS A 179 -14.13 11.60 -14.04
C HIS A 179 -13.13 10.76 -13.24
N LEU A 180 -12.44 9.81 -13.88
CA LEU A 180 -11.53 8.89 -13.24
C LEU A 180 -10.07 9.22 -13.53
N LEU A 181 -9.24 9.15 -12.47
CA LEU A 181 -7.80 9.04 -12.57
C LEU A 181 -7.38 7.72 -11.90
N LYS A 182 -6.70 6.86 -12.65
CA LYS A 182 -6.32 5.52 -12.22
C LYS A 182 -4.84 5.49 -11.85
N LEU A 183 -4.55 5.23 -10.56
CA LEU A 183 -3.19 5.18 -10.02
C LEU A 183 -2.83 3.79 -9.55
N TYR A 184 -1.58 3.38 -9.78
CA TYR A 184 -1.03 2.13 -9.27
C TYR A 184 0.26 2.39 -8.48
N VAL A 185 0.26 2.03 -7.18
CA VAL A 185 1.41 2.18 -6.29
C VAL A 185 1.99 0.80 -5.97
N SER A 186 3.28 0.60 -6.23
CA SER A 186 3.95 -0.67 -5.90
C SER A 186 5.44 -0.48 -5.67
N VAL A 187 6.05 -1.35 -4.87
CA VAL A 187 7.50 -1.56 -4.90
C VAL A 187 7.83 -2.26 -6.21
N SER A 188 8.67 -1.64 -7.04
CA SER A 188 8.97 -2.12 -8.40
C SER A 188 10.46 -2.29 -8.66
N SER A 189 11.30 -2.33 -7.62
CA SER A 189 12.74 -2.51 -7.73
C SER A 189 13.21 -3.69 -6.89
N ASP A 190 14.19 -4.42 -7.40
CA ASP A 190 14.89 -5.47 -6.67
C ASP A 190 16.29 -4.96 -6.24
N PHE A 191 16.76 -5.40 -5.08
CA PHE A 191 18.15 -5.15 -4.63
C PHE A 191 19.05 -6.28 -5.09
N ILE A 192 20.18 -5.92 -5.69
CA ILE A 192 21.14 -6.86 -6.28
C ILE A 192 22.55 -6.62 -5.74
N ASP A 193 23.39 -7.67 -5.74
CA ASP A 193 24.82 -7.56 -5.52
C ASP A 193 25.57 -7.08 -6.78
N ASP A 194 26.87 -6.81 -6.66
CA ASP A 194 27.70 -6.37 -7.77
C ASP A 194 27.84 -7.41 -8.89
N GLY A 195 27.58 -8.70 -8.59
CA GLY A 195 27.50 -9.78 -9.57
C GLY A 195 26.16 -9.87 -10.30
N GLY A 196 25.17 -9.02 -9.93
CA GLY A 196 23.83 -9.00 -10.51
C GLY A 196 22.85 -10.02 -9.91
N ARG A 197 23.25 -10.76 -8.85
CA ARG A 197 22.38 -11.69 -8.14
C ARG A 197 21.41 -10.91 -7.24
N THR A 198 20.14 -11.29 -7.26
CA THR A 198 19.13 -10.68 -6.40
C THR A 198 19.33 -11.05 -4.94
N ILE A 199 19.44 -10.04 -4.08
CA ILE A 199 19.53 -10.14 -2.62
C ILE A 199 18.12 -10.07 -2.02
N LEU A 200 17.34 -9.03 -2.40
CA LEU A 200 15.95 -8.86 -2.01
C LEU A 200 15.09 -8.52 -3.24
N THR A 201 14.03 -9.28 -3.42
CA THR A 201 13.03 -8.98 -4.44
C THR A 201 12.07 -7.87 -3.97
N ALA A 202 11.41 -7.19 -4.90
CA ALA A 202 10.35 -6.24 -4.61
C ALA A 202 9.24 -6.82 -3.71
N ARG A 203 8.93 -8.11 -3.85
CA ARG A 203 7.98 -8.80 -2.97
C ARG A 203 8.52 -8.98 -1.56
N GLU A 204 9.79 -9.26 -1.42
CA GLU A 204 10.42 -9.41 -0.10
C GLU A 204 10.52 -8.08 0.62
N VAL A 205 10.81 -6.99 -0.08
CA VAL A 205 10.73 -5.64 0.52
C VAL A 205 9.32 -5.38 1.10
N ARG A 206 8.26 -5.75 0.37
CA ARG A 206 6.89 -5.64 0.90
C ARG A 206 6.59 -6.62 2.03
N LEU A 207 7.19 -7.82 2.01
CA LEU A 207 7.10 -8.76 3.12
C LEU A 207 7.71 -8.16 4.39
N LEU A 208 8.89 -7.52 4.30
CA LEU A 208 9.50 -6.80 5.44
C LEU A 208 8.55 -5.74 5.99
N ARG A 209 8.01 -4.87 5.13
CA ARG A 209 7.03 -3.85 5.50
C ARG A 209 5.83 -4.46 6.22
N ARG A 210 5.26 -5.52 5.65
CA ARG A 210 4.09 -6.20 6.21
C ARG A 210 4.40 -6.84 7.55
N THR A 211 5.52 -7.56 7.68
CA THR A 211 5.90 -8.23 8.93
C THR A 211 6.09 -7.22 10.06
N ILE A 212 6.80 -6.13 9.81
CA ILE A 212 7.02 -5.07 10.81
C ILE A 212 5.70 -4.43 11.22
N ARG A 213 4.88 -4.02 10.24
CA ARG A 213 3.58 -3.38 10.49
C ARG A 213 2.63 -4.30 11.25
N ASP A 214 2.47 -5.53 10.78
CA ASP A 214 1.46 -6.45 11.31
C ASP A 214 1.84 -6.90 12.73
N TYR A 215 3.13 -7.01 13.02
CA TYR A 215 3.61 -7.25 14.38
C TYR A 215 3.31 -6.08 15.32
N HIS A 216 3.68 -4.85 14.93
CA HIS A 216 3.54 -3.69 15.81
C HIS A 216 2.10 -3.19 15.98
N PHE A 217 1.26 -3.36 14.96
CA PHE A 217 -0.05 -2.67 14.92
C PHE A 217 -1.25 -3.59 14.76
N ARG A 218 -1.02 -4.88 14.40
CA ARG A 218 -2.10 -5.84 14.14
C ARG A 218 -2.04 -7.08 15.02
N GLY A 219 -1.08 -7.16 15.93
CA GLY A 219 -0.91 -8.30 16.83
C GLY A 219 -0.61 -9.61 16.12
N SER A 220 -0.09 -9.57 14.88
CA SER A 220 0.24 -10.77 14.10
C SER A 220 1.71 -11.14 14.30
N SER A 221 1.99 -12.40 14.61
CA SER A 221 3.36 -12.89 14.69
C SER A 221 4.03 -12.90 13.31
N PRO A 222 5.38 -12.88 13.23
CA PRO A 222 6.10 -13.05 11.98
C PRO A 222 5.74 -14.34 11.26
N GLU A 223 5.57 -15.43 11.98
CA GLU A 223 5.18 -16.73 11.44
C GLU A 223 3.78 -16.68 10.80
N ASN A 224 2.78 -16.10 11.50
CA ASN A 224 1.44 -15.91 10.95
C ASN A 224 1.45 -15.03 9.69
N THR A 225 2.32 -14.02 9.64
CA THR A 225 2.48 -13.19 8.45
C THR A 225 3.04 -14.00 7.27
N LEU A 226 4.00 -14.91 7.52
CA LEU A 226 4.53 -15.81 6.51
C LEU A 226 3.51 -16.85 6.05
N ASP A 227 2.68 -17.39 6.94
CA ASP A 227 1.57 -18.29 6.61
C ASP A 227 0.62 -17.67 5.59
N MET A 228 0.30 -16.40 5.77
CA MET A 228 -0.60 -15.66 4.89
C MET A 228 0.06 -15.20 3.59
N TRP A 229 1.41 -15.08 3.57
CA TRP A 229 2.12 -14.38 2.50
C TRP A 229 1.96 -15.01 1.12
N ASP A 230 1.93 -16.34 1.04
CA ASP A 230 1.79 -17.04 -0.23
C ASP A 230 0.38 -16.84 -0.82
N SER A 231 -0.65 -16.76 0.03
CA SER A 231 -2.01 -16.39 -0.39
C SER A 231 -2.07 -14.94 -0.88
N VAL A 232 -1.43 -14.00 -0.17
CA VAL A 232 -1.33 -12.59 -0.58
C VAL A 232 -0.63 -12.45 -1.94
N CYS A 233 0.47 -13.19 -2.16
CA CYS A 233 1.18 -13.16 -3.45
C CYS A 233 0.33 -13.76 -4.58
N ARG A 234 -0.40 -14.84 -4.30
CA ARG A 234 -1.33 -15.45 -5.26
C ARG A 234 -2.47 -14.48 -5.61
N GLY A 235 -3.07 -13.84 -4.60
CA GLY A 235 -4.11 -12.83 -4.82
C GLY A 235 -3.62 -11.64 -5.64
N GLU A 236 -2.39 -11.18 -5.39
CA GLU A 236 -1.74 -10.14 -6.22
C GLU A 236 -1.66 -10.57 -7.69
N ASP A 237 -1.17 -11.79 -7.96
CA ASP A 237 -0.99 -12.29 -9.33
C ASP A 237 -2.34 -12.49 -10.06
N LEU A 238 -3.36 -12.93 -9.35
CA LEU A 238 -4.67 -13.23 -9.93
C LEU A 238 -5.58 -12.00 -10.06
N TYR A 239 -5.59 -11.12 -9.05
CA TYR A 239 -6.63 -10.11 -8.91
C TYR A 239 -6.15 -8.67 -9.00
N ILE A 240 -4.85 -8.40 -8.89
CA ILE A 240 -4.34 -7.02 -8.84
C ILE A 240 -3.44 -6.74 -10.04
N ARG A 241 -2.43 -7.59 -10.26
CA ARG A 241 -1.41 -7.41 -11.29
C ARG A 241 -1.96 -7.35 -12.73
N PRO A 242 -2.99 -8.14 -13.10
CA PRO A 242 -3.58 -8.06 -14.44
C PRO A 242 -4.13 -6.68 -14.78
N TYR A 243 -4.61 -5.94 -13.77
CA TYR A 243 -5.21 -4.62 -13.95
C TYR A 243 -4.23 -3.45 -13.80
N LYS A 244 -2.95 -3.71 -13.49
CA LYS A 244 -1.90 -2.67 -13.46
C LYS A 244 -1.84 -1.86 -14.76
N LYS A 245 -2.08 -2.52 -15.90
CA LYS A 245 -2.10 -1.89 -17.24
C LYS A 245 -3.20 -0.84 -17.42
N ASN A 246 -4.22 -0.85 -16.56
CA ASN A 246 -5.32 0.11 -16.58
C ASN A 246 -4.97 1.43 -15.87
N ALA A 247 -3.80 1.50 -15.21
CA ALA A 247 -3.36 2.71 -14.51
C ALA A 247 -2.90 3.78 -15.52
N ASP A 248 -3.35 5.01 -15.30
CA ASP A 248 -2.87 6.20 -16.02
C ASP A 248 -1.48 6.60 -15.52
N ILE A 249 -1.25 6.47 -14.20
CA ILE A 249 0.04 6.79 -13.57
C ILE A 249 0.46 5.64 -12.65
N THR A 250 1.74 5.26 -12.73
CA THR A 250 2.35 4.29 -11.82
C THR A 250 3.38 4.97 -10.93
N VAL A 251 3.33 4.66 -9.62
CA VAL A 251 4.25 5.18 -8.61
C VAL A 251 5.07 4.03 -8.05
N ASN A 252 6.39 4.10 -8.18
CA ASN A 252 7.30 3.18 -7.50
C ASN A 252 7.54 3.69 -6.08
N SER A 253 7.07 2.93 -5.10
CA SER A 253 7.14 3.29 -3.68
C SER A 253 8.37 2.71 -2.97
N VAL A 254 9.39 2.24 -3.70
CA VAL A 254 10.64 1.77 -3.09
C VAL A 254 11.46 2.96 -2.56
N PHE A 255 12.05 2.76 -1.40
CA PHE A 255 13.09 3.63 -0.87
C PHE A 255 14.42 2.88 -0.95
N ASP A 256 15.41 3.47 -1.60
CA ASP A 256 16.70 2.81 -1.82
C ASP A 256 17.40 2.50 -0.48
N CYS A 257 17.14 3.30 0.57
CA CYS A 257 17.64 3.12 1.94
C CYS A 257 16.83 2.14 2.81
N GLU A 258 15.70 1.63 2.32
CA GLU A 258 14.73 0.89 3.13
C GLU A 258 15.27 -0.40 3.78
N PRO A 259 16.07 -1.25 3.09
CA PRO A 259 16.68 -2.41 3.74
C PRO A 259 17.56 -2.01 4.92
N CYS A 260 18.31 -0.89 4.81
CA CYS A 260 19.16 -0.38 5.88
C CYS A 260 18.37 0.06 7.13
N LEU A 261 17.18 0.64 6.92
CA LEU A 261 16.30 1.07 8.00
C LEU A 261 15.60 -0.12 8.68
N PHE A 262 15.21 -1.11 7.91
CA PHE A 262 14.38 -2.22 8.39
C PHE A 262 15.18 -3.43 8.89
N ALA A 263 16.46 -3.55 8.52
CA ALA A 263 17.30 -4.71 8.81
C ALA A 263 17.23 -5.11 10.29
N HIS A 264 17.52 -4.20 11.21
CA HIS A 264 17.54 -4.50 12.64
C HIS A 264 16.21 -5.04 13.17
N THR A 265 15.11 -4.36 12.88
CA THR A 265 13.77 -4.76 13.35
C THR A 265 13.31 -6.05 12.70
N ALA A 266 13.46 -6.16 11.37
CA ALA A 266 13.02 -7.34 10.65
C ALA A 266 13.82 -8.61 11.03
N MET A 267 15.14 -8.48 11.18
CA MET A 267 15.98 -9.63 11.61
C MET A 267 15.52 -10.15 12.97
N LYS A 268 15.34 -9.29 13.98
CA LYS A 268 14.81 -9.70 15.29
C LYS A 268 13.47 -10.41 15.21
N LEU A 269 12.57 -9.92 14.35
CA LEU A 269 11.28 -10.55 14.15
C LEU A 269 11.40 -11.93 13.52
N PHE A 270 12.25 -12.09 12.50
CA PHE A 270 12.46 -13.40 11.85
C PHE A 270 13.29 -14.36 12.70
N GLU A 271 14.14 -13.88 13.62
CA GLU A 271 14.88 -14.70 14.59
C GLU A 271 13.96 -15.44 15.57
N SER A 272 12.75 -14.91 15.82
CA SER A 272 11.75 -15.56 16.68
C SER A 272 11.10 -16.81 16.05
N ILE A 273 11.36 -17.10 14.77
CA ILE A 273 10.83 -18.28 14.07
C ILE A 273 11.70 -19.48 14.42
N GLU A 274 11.07 -20.48 15.06
CA GLU A 274 11.75 -21.68 15.57
C GLU A 274 12.18 -22.63 14.44
N GLU A 275 13.17 -23.50 14.72
CA GLU A 275 13.74 -24.45 13.73
C GLU A 275 12.72 -25.45 13.20
N ASN A 276 11.71 -25.80 13.99
CA ASN A 276 10.64 -26.73 13.60
C ASN A 276 9.58 -26.09 12.71
N SER A 277 9.62 -24.78 12.51
CA SER A 277 8.69 -24.06 11.64
C SER A 277 8.96 -24.37 10.16
N LYS A 278 7.88 -24.57 9.37
CA LYS A 278 7.96 -24.67 7.90
C LYS A 278 8.53 -23.40 7.23
N HIS A 279 8.63 -22.29 7.97
CA HIS A 279 9.13 -21.00 7.49
C HIS A 279 10.59 -20.73 7.90
N TYR A 280 11.23 -21.66 8.64
CA TYR A 280 12.57 -21.46 9.18
C TYR A 280 13.60 -21.10 8.07
N ASP A 281 13.69 -21.91 7.03
CA ASP A 281 14.66 -21.68 5.95
C ASP A 281 14.44 -20.32 5.26
N ARG A 282 13.17 -19.96 5.04
CA ARG A 282 12.81 -18.66 4.46
C ARG A 282 13.23 -17.51 5.37
N ALA A 283 12.97 -17.63 6.66
CA ALA A 283 13.38 -16.64 7.66
C ALA A 283 14.90 -16.48 7.71
N ARG A 284 15.66 -17.59 7.77
CA ARG A 284 17.14 -17.58 7.79
C ARG A 284 17.73 -16.96 6.51
N ARG A 285 17.14 -17.25 5.35
CA ARG A 285 17.55 -16.61 4.11
C ARG A 285 17.32 -15.09 4.10
N ILE A 286 16.17 -14.62 4.64
CA ILE A 286 15.87 -13.18 4.74
C ILE A 286 16.83 -12.52 5.73
N ILE A 287 17.11 -13.14 6.88
CA ILE A 287 18.08 -12.64 7.86
C ILE A 287 19.46 -12.51 7.22
N ALA A 288 19.92 -13.55 6.51
CA ALA A 288 21.20 -13.52 5.82
C ALA A 288 21.26 -12.39 4.76
N ALA A 289 20.18 -12.19 4.01
CA ALA A 289 20.09 -11.12 3.03
C ALA A 289 20.15 -9.72 3.71
N LEU A 290 19.40 -9.51 4.78
CA LEU A 290 19.38 -8.26 5.54
C LEU A 290 20.72 -7.99 6.24
N GLY A 291 21.39 -9.02 6.73
CA GLY A 291 22.73 -8.91 7.35
C GLY A 291 23.81 -8.38 6.40
N THR A 292 23.55 -8.30 5.09
CA THR A 292 24.49 -7.71 4.12
C THR A 292 24.30 -6.20 3.96
N PHE A 293 23.28 -5.61 4.55
CA PHE A 293 23.01 -4.16 4.50
C PHE A 293 23.53 -3.44 5.74
N GLU A 294 24.10 -2.26 5.55
CA GLU A 294 24.43 -1.34 6.65
C GLU A 294 23.16 -0.92 7.37
N GLN A 295 23.24 -0.73 8.70
CA GLN A 295 22.08 -0.34 9.49
C GLN A 295 21.99 1.17 9.64
N MET A 296 20.80 1.72 9.46
CA MET A 296 20.47 3.12 9.67
C MET A 296 19.44 3.28 10.80
N PRO A 297 19.54 4.33 11.62
CA PRO A 297 18.58 4.56 12.70
C PRO A 297 17.19 4.96 12.16
N LEU A 298 16.12 4.44 12.80
CA LEU A 298 14.74 4.74 12.39
C LEU A 298 14.31 6.18 12.70
N GLU A 299 15.00 6.84 13.62
CA GLU A 299 14.73 8.19 14.10
C GLU A 299 14.87 9.24 12.97
N ILE A 300 15.74 8.98 12.00
CA ILE A 300 15.96 9.89 10.86
C ILE A 300 14.81 9.88 9.83
N VAL A 301 13.89 8.90 9.93
CA VAL A 301 12.74 8.83 9.01
C VAL A 301 11.76 9.95 9.32
N PRO A 302 11.42 10.85 8.38
CA PRO A 302 10.46 11.94 8.62
C PRO A 302 9.08 11.42 9.03
N VAL A 303 8.35 12.15 9.88
CA VAL A 303 7.00 11.78 10.33
C VAL A 303 5.98 11.75 9.19
N SER A 304 6.23 12.49 8.12
CA SER A 304 5.44 12.52 6.88
C SER A 304 5.79 11.39 5.90
N CYS A 305 6.91 10.68 6.12
CA CYS A 305 7.37 9.65 5.20
C CYS A 305 6.40 8.45 5.13
N VAL A 306 6.21 7.89 3.93
CA VAL A 306 5.36 6.70 3.73
C VAL A 306 5.85 5.49 4.52
N LEU A 307 7.15 5.39 4.82
CA LEU A 307 7.71 4.29 5.61
C LEU A 307 7.15 4.26 7.04
N ARG A 308 6.69 5.40 7.56
CA ARG A 308 6.03 5.49 8.88
C ARG A 308 4.72 4.69 8.97
N GLU A 309 4.11 4.35 7.84
CA GLU A 309 2.98 3.38 7.80
C GLU A 309 3.37 2.04 8.45
N PHE A 310 4.63 1.63 8.29
CA PHE A 310 5.10 0.33 8.70
C PHE A 310 5.79 0.33 10.07
N ILE A 311 6.53 1.40 10.39
CA ILE A 311 7.32 1.51 11.63
C ILE A 311 6.65 2.38 12.70
N GLY A 312 5.55 3.07 12.37
CA GLY A 312 4.84 3.95 13.29
C GLY A 312 5.38 5.37 13.36
N GLY A 313 4.70 6.22 14.15
CA GLY A 313 5.06 7.64 14.31
C GLY A 313 4.70 8.49 13.10
N SER A 314 3.76 8.05 12.25
CA SER A 314 3.26 8.84 11.12
C SER A 314 2.37 9.99 11.58
N GLU A 315 2.53 11.16 10.98
CA GLU A 315 1.63 12.31 11.19
C GLU A 315 0.20 12.06 10.65
N TYR A 316 0.04 11.10 9.73
CA TYR A 316 -1.24 10.79 9.10
C TYR A 316 -2.15 9.89 9.96
N TYR A 317 -1.60 9.23 10.99
CA TYR A 317 -2.35 8.29 11.82
C TYR A 317 -2.53 8.83 13.24
N ASN A 318 -3.67 9.46 13.53
CA ASN A 318 -4.07 9.79 14.89
C ASN A 318 -4.45 8.53 15.67
N LYS A 319 -4.41 8.58 17.03
CA LYS A 319 -4.78 7.45 17.90
C LYS A 319 -6.17 6.86 17.59
N SER A 320 -7.10 7.66 17.04
CA SER A 320 -8.45 7.23 16.63
C SER A 320 -8.49 6.46 15.30
N THR A 321 -7.51 6.67 14.40
CA THR A 321 -7.40 5.94 13.12
C THR A 321 -6.67 4.60 13.27
N ARG A 322 -5.93 4.39 14.37
CA ARG A 322 -5.24 3.11 14.66
C ARG A 322 -6.18 1.92 14.80
N HIS A 323 -7.46 2.14 15.11
CA HIS A 323 -8.46 1.07 15.18
C HIS A 323 -9.00 0.58 13.83
N ARG A 324 -8.67 1.27 12.71
CA ARG A 324 -9.08 0.88 11.35
C ARG A 324 -8.11 -0.09 10.66
N THR A 325 -6.99 -0.41 11.28
CA THR A 325 -5.91 -1.23 10.72
C THR A 325 -5.64 -2.50 11.55
N VAL A 326 -6.67 -3.12 12.08
CA VAL A 326 -6.53 -4.44 12.76
C VAL A 326 -7.33 -5.49 12.03
#